data_fb3bafba1eeb6a437d717dfc669052d6
#
_entry.id   fb3bafba1eeb6a437d717dfc669052d6
#
_cell.length_a   1.000
_cell.length_b   1.000
_cell.length_c   1.000
_cell.angle_alpha   90.00
_cell.angle_beta   90.00
_cell.angle_gamma   90.00
#
_symmetry.space_group_name_H-M   'P 1'
#
loop_
_entity.id
_entity.type
_entity.pdbx_description
1 polymer ?
#
loop_
_entity_poly.entity_id
_entity_poly.type
_entity_poly.pdbx_seq_one_letter_code
_entity_poly.pdbx_strand_id
1 'polypeptide(L)'
;MTDVTDGVLHTLFQSDQGGHEQVVLCQDRASGLKAVIAIHSTALGPALGGTRFYPYASEEEAVADALNLARGMSYKNAMAGLDHGGGKAVIIGDPEKIKTEELLLAYGRFVASLGGRYVTACDVGTYVADMDVVARECRWTTGRSPENGGAGDSSVLTAFGVFQGMRASAQHLWGDPTLRGLKVGVAGVGKVGRHLVEHLLKDGAEVVITDVRDESVRRITELHPEVAVAADTATLIRTEGLDIYAPCALGGALNDDTVPVLTAKVVCGAANNQLAHPGVEKDLADRSILYAPDYVVNAGGVIQVADELHGFDFDRCKAKASKIFDTTLAIFARAKDDGIPPAAAADRIAEQRMAEARRR
;
A
#
# COMPACT_ATOMS: atom_id res chain seq x y z
N MET A 1 15.59 5.00 -38.88
CA MET A 1 15.56 3.87 -37.93
C MET A 1 15.58 4.51 -36.57
N THR A 2 14.43 4.68 -35.94
CA THR A 2 14.32 5.12 -34.55
C THR A 2 14.83 3.97 -33.68
N ASP A 3 15.78 4.30 -32.83
CA ASP A 3 16.49 3.37 -31.95
C ASP A 3 15.45 2.67 -31.02
N VAL A 4 15.23 1.39 -31.25
CA VAL A 4 14.25 0.55 -30.50
C VAL A 4 14.81 0.17 -29.11
N THR A 5 15.97 0.70 -28.73
CA THR A 5 16.70 0.31 -27.51
C THR A 5 16.22 0.99 -26.23
N ASP A 6 15.37 2.04 -26.30
CA ASP A 6 14.85 2.76 -25.12
C ASP A 6 13.44 2.33 -24.70
N GLY A 7 12.98 1.15 -25.11
CA GLY A 7 11.67 0.62 -24.71
C GLY A 7 11.65 0.01 -23.31
N VAL A 8 10.44 -0.27 -22.80
CA VAL A 8 10.18 -0.92 -21.50
C VAL A 8 11.04 -2.17 -21.27
N LEU A 9 11.42 -2.90 -22.34
CA LEU A 9 12.29 -4.07 -22.27
C LEU A 9 13.72 -3.74 -21.82
N HIS A 10 14.19 -2.52 -22.04
CA HIS A 10 15.53 -2.11 -21.58
C HIS A 10 15.61 -2.03 -20.05
N THR A 11 14.53 -1.60 -19.39
CA THR A 11 14.46 -1.52 -17.93
C THR A 11 14.35 -2.88 -17.24
N LEU A 12 13.94 -3.94 -17.99
CA LEU A 12 13.81 -5.30 -17.43
C LEU A 12 15.13 -5.94 -17.05
N PHE A 13 16.22 -5.61 -17.78
CA PHE A 13 17.54 -6.23 -17.62
C PHE A 13 18.59 -5.30 -17.03
N GLN A 14 18.24 -4.06 -16.69
CA GLN A 14 19.20 -3.13 -16.08
C GLN A 14 19.49 -3.51 -14.63
N SER A 15 20.76 -3.80 -14.37
CA SER A 15 21.26 -4.40 -13.12
C SER A 15 21.41 -3.45 -11.95
N ASP A 16 21.44 -2.12 -12.15
CA ASP A 16 21.82 -1.16 -11.11
C ASP A 16 20.75 -0.92 -10.03
N GLN A 17 19.52 -1.40 -10.27
CA GLN A 17 18.42 -1.35 -9.29
C GLN A 17 17.74 -2.71 -9.05
N GLY A 18 18.38 -3.82 -9.44
CA GLY A 18 17.83 -5.16 -9.30
C GLY A 18 16.65 -5.38 -10.26
N GLY A 19 16.94 -5.97 -11.43
CA GLY A 19 15.93 -6.30 -12.44
C GLY A 19 14.88 -7.28 -11.93
N HIS A 20 13.77 -7.38 -12.63
CA HIS A 20 12.70 -8.34 -12.33
C HIS A 20 13.15 -9.77 -12.64
N GLU A 21 12.84 -10.69 -11.74
CA GLU A 21 13.19 -12.11 -11.95
C GLU A 21 12.39 -12.76 -13.08
N GLN A 22 11.12 -12.30 -13.27
CA GLN A 22 10.26 -12.85 -14.31
C GLN A 22 9.14 -11.86 -14.67
N VAL A 23 8.85 -11.77 -15.97
CA VAL A 23 7.67 -11.08 -16.50
C VAL A 23 6.95 -12.00 -17.46
N VAL A 24 5.65 -12.14 -17.29
CA VAL A 24 4.81 -13.05 -18.09
C VAL A 24 3.71 -12.24 -18.77
N LEU A 25 3.66 -12.30 -20.08
CA LEU A 25 2.56 -11.74 -20.87
C LEU A 25 1.51 -12.85 -21.09
N CYS A 26 0.30 -12.61 -20.61
CA CYS A 26 -0.79 -13.57 -20.63
C CYS A 26 -1.87 -13.11 -21.62
N GLN A 27 -2.26 -13.98 -22.54
CA GLN A 27 -3.36 -13.73 -23.47
C GLN A 27 -4.24 -14.97 -23.58
N ASP A 28 -5.54 -14.81 -23.41
CA ASP A 28 -6.55 -15.81 -23.77
C ASP A 28 -7.59 -15.18 -24.69
N ARG A 29 -7.61 -15.63 -25.95
CA ARG A 29 -8.49 -15.05 -26.97
C ARG A 29 -9.97 -15.36 -26.74
N ALA A 30 -10.25 -16.50 -26.11
CA ALA A 30 -11.62 -16.93 -25.90
C ALA A 30 -12.34 -16.06 -24.87
N SER A 31 -11.66 -15.73 -23.76
CA SER A 31 -12.20 -14.86 -22.71
C SER A 31 -11.88 -13.37 -22.92
N GLY A 32 -11.03 -13.02 -23.89
CA GLY A 32 -10.57 -11.66 -24.11
C GLY A 32 -9.48 -11.18 -23.12
N LEU A 33 -8.95 -12.08 -22.28
CA LEU A 33 -7.92 -11.73 -21.31
C LEU A 33 -6.65 -11.21 -21.98
N LYS A 34 -6.18 -10.06 -21.50
CA LYS A 34 -4.81 -9.55 -21.67
C LYS A 34 -4.29 -9.18 -20.30
N ALA A 35 -3.20 -9.78 -19.85
CA ALA A 35 -2.62 -9.51 -18.55
C ALA A 35 -1.09 -9.57 -18.57
N VAL A 36 -0.48 -8.89 -17.61
CA VAL A 36 0.96 -8.94 -17.32
C VAL A 36 1.13 -9.36 -15.87
N ILE A 37 1.98 -10.35 -15.61
CA ILE A 37 2.39 -10.75 -14.27
C ILE A 37 3.88 -10.46 -14.14
N ALA A 38 4.26 -9.55 -13.25
CA ALA A 38 5.64 -9.20 -12.95
C ALA A 38 6.03 -9.76 -11.57
N ILE A 39 7.14 -10.49 -11.52
CA ILE A 39 7.80 -10.96 -10.29
C ILE A 39 9.11 -10.17 -10.18
N HIS A 40 9.17 -9.26 -9.21
CA HIS A 40 10.39 -8.49 -8.98
C HIS A 40 11.42 -9.31 -8.21
N SER A 41 11.02 -9.95 -7.11
CA SER A 41 11.95 -10.75 -6.30
C SER A 41 11.21 -11.88 -5.59
N THR A 42 11.86 -13.04 -5.53
CA THR A 42 11.47 -14.18 -4.68
C THR A 42 12.48 -14.44 -3.56
N ALA A 43 13.39 -13.52 -3.29
CA ALA A 43 14.47 -13.68 -2.30
C ALA A 43 13.94 -14.01 -0.90
N LEU A 44 12.81 -13.46 -0.50
CA LEU A 44 12.16 -13.72 0.80
C LEU A 44 11.12 -14.85 0.76
N GLY A 45 10.86 -15.43 -0.41
CA GLY A 45 9.84 -16.45 -0.63
C GLY A 45 8.95 -16.12 -1.84
N PRO A 46 7.83 -16.83 -2.06
CA PRO A 46 6.92 -16.57 -3.17
C PRO A 46 6.54 -15.10 -3.26
N ALA A 47 6.54 -14.55 -4.49
CA ALA A 47 6.14 -13.18 -4.71
C ALA A 47 4.66 -13.00 -4.38
N LEU A 48 4.32 -12.00 -3.58
CA LEU A 48 2.94 -11.68 -3.20
C LEU A 48 2.60 -10.26 -3.66
N GLY A 49 1.44 -10.12 -4.31
CA GLY A 49 0.86 -8.82 -4.64
C GLY A 49 -0.46 -8.93 -5.38
N GLY A 50 -1.22 -7.85 -5.36
CA GLY A 50 -2.56 -7.80 -5.92
C GLY A 50 -2.61 -7.76 -7.45
N THR A 51 -3.79 -7.98 -8.00
CA THR A 51 -4.10 -7.87 -9.43
C THR A 51 -4.92 -6.62 -9.68
N ARG A 52 -4.33 -5.68 -10.42
CA ARG A 52 -5.00 -4.45 -10.87
C ARG A 52 -5.74 -4.72 -12.18
N PHE A 53 -6.99 -4.30 -12.28
CA PHE A 53 -7.75 -4.34 -13.52
C PHE A 53 -8.08 -2.91 -13.92
N TYR A 54 -7.42 -2.41 -14.99
CA TYR A 54 -7.44 -0.98 -15.29
C TYR A 54 -7.39 -0.71 -16.80
N PRO A 55 -8.10 0.32 -17.31
CA PRO A 55 -8.08 0.71 -18.72
C PRO A 55 -6.84 1.55 -19.06
N TYR A 56 -5.69 0.91 -19.14
CA TYR A 56 -4.44 1.57 -19.54
C TYR A 56 -4.54 2.16 -20.94
N ALA A 57 -3.89 3.29 -21.16
CA ALA A 57 -3.85 3.95 -22.46
C ALA A 57 -3.03 3.15 -23.50
N SER A 58 -2.05 2.36 -23.04
CA SER A 58 -1.25 1.46 -23.90
C SER A 58 -0.80 0.19 -23.16
N GLU A 59 -0.34 -0.81 -23.91
CA GLU A 59 0.21 -2.04 -23.34
C GLU A 59 1.56 -1.76 -22.66
N GLU A 60 2.34 -0.80 -23.15
CA GLU A 60 3.59 -0.35 -22.54
C GLU A 60 3.37 0.27 -21.17
N GLU A 61 2.34 1.11 -21.03
CA GLU A 61 1.94 1.68 -19.75
C GLU A 61 1.56 0.59 -18.74
N ALA A 62 0.79 -0.41 -19.17
CA ALA A 62 0.40 -1.54 -18.32
C ALA A 62 1.63 -2.35 -17.86
N VAL A 63 2.60 -2.60 -18.75
CA VAL A 63 3.85 -3.30 -18.38
C VAL A 63 4.64 -2.46 -17.39
N ALA A 64 4.82 -1.17 -17.65
CA ALA A 64 5.55 -0.27 -16.76
C ALA A 64 4.92 -0.21 -15.35
N ASP A 65 3.58 -0.13 -15.27
CA ASP A 65 2.86 -0.13 -13.98
C ASP A 65 3.04 -1.48 -13.26
N ALA A 66 2.92 -2.62 -13.96
CA ALA A 66 3.15 -3.94 -13.36
C ALA A 66 4.56 -4.07 -12.76
N LEU A 67 5.59 -3.58 -13.46
CA LEU A 67 6.98 -3.60 -13.00
C LEU A 67 7.16 -2.72 -11.75
N ASN A 68 6.72 -1.48 -11.80
CA ASN A 68 6.85 -0.54 -10.68
C ASN A 68 6.13 -1.05 -9.44
N LEU A 69 4.91 -1.55 -9.60
CA LEU A 69 4.12 -2.09 -8.50
C LEU A 69 4.72 -3.39 -7.93
N ALA A 70 5.25 -4.29 -8.78
CA ALA A 70 5.92 -5.51 -8.32
C ALA A 70 7.16 -5.21 -7.47
N ARG A 71 7.96 -4.19 -7.87
CA ARG A 71 9.07 -3.69 -7.07
C ARG A 71 8.57 -3.14 -5.72
N GLY A 72 7.58 -2.27 -5.73
CA GLY A 72 6.98 -1.73 -4.51
C GLY A 72 6.49 -2.81 -3.56
N MET A 73 5.91 -3.90 -4.08
CA MET A 73 5.50 -5.04 -3.26
C MET A 73 6.67 -5.76 -2.60
N SER A 74 7.84 -5.88 -3.26
CA SER A 74 9.04 -6.47 -2.62
C SER A 74 9.46 -5.67 -1.38
N TYR A 75 9.49 -4.35 -1.49
CA TYR A 75 9.84 -3.45 -0.38
C TYR A 75 8.79 -3.51 0.72
N LYS A 76 7.52 -3.45 0.36
CA LYS A 76 6.39 -3.54 1.31
C LYS A 76 6.40 -4.85 2.08
N ASN A 77 6.56 -5.99 1.42
CA ASN A 77 6.59 -7.30 2.04
C ASN A 77 7.83 -7.46 2.94
N ALA A 78 8.98 -6.94 2.49
CA ALA A 78 10.19 -6.91 3.30
C ALA A 78 9.99 -6.11 4.59
N MET A 79 9.46 -4.89 4.50
CA MET A 79 9.23 -4.03 5.68
C MET A 79 8.11 -4.54 6.59
N ALA A 80 7.12 -5.24 6.05
CA ALA A 80 6.07 -5.92 6.83
C ALA A 80 6.56 -7.17 7.59
N GLY A 81 7.83 -7.55 7.43
CA GLY A 81 8.39 -8.75 8.06
C GLY A 81 7.82 -10.06 7.50
N LEU A 82 7.34 -10.06 6.25
CA LEU A 82 6.78 -11.23 5.60
C LEU A 82 7.88 -12.06 4.94
N ASP A 83 7.68 -13.39 4.89
CA ASP A 83 8.53 -14.32 4.14
C ASP A 83 7.96 -14.48 2.72
N HIS A 84 7.78 -13.33 2.07
CA HIS A 84 7.26 -13.17 0.73
C HIS A 84 8.10 -12.17 -0.06
N GLY A 85 8.37 -12.52 -1.30
CA GLY A 85 8.89 -11.59 -2.28
C GLY A 85 7.81 -10.64 -2.80
N GLY A 86 8.11 -9.90 -3.84
CA GLY A 86 7.17 -8.96 -4.44
C GLY A 86 6.84 -9.28 -5.88
N GLY A 87 5.55 -9.30 -6.16
CA GLY A 87 5.00 -9.42 -7.49
C GLY A 87 3.76 -8.56 -7.67
N LYS A 88 3.34 -8.42 -8.90
CA LYS A 88 2.13 -7.68 -9.27
C LYS A 88 1.57 -8.22 -10.57
N ALA A 89 0.26 -8.25 -10.67
CA ALA A 89 -0.37 -8.47 -11.96
C ALA A 89 -1.22 -7.25 -12.36
N VAL A 90 -1.33 -7.04 -13.66
CA VAL A 90 -2.29 -6.11 -14.26
C VAL A 90 -3.11 -6.84 -15.30
N ILE A 91 -4.40 -6.60 -15.33
CA ILE A 91 -5.32 -6.99 -16.41
C ILE A 91 -5.67 -5.72 -17.17
N ILE A 92 -5.49 -5.75 -18.48
CA ILE A 92 -5.65 -4.59 -19.36
C ILE A 92 -7.08 -4.50 -19.86
N GLY A 93 -7.78 -3.45 -19.47
CA GLY A 93 -9.12 -3.14 -19.94
C GLY A 93 -10.00 -2.48 -18.87
N ASP A 94 -11.20 -2.12 -19.26
CA ASP A 94 -12.18 -1.51 -18.36
C ASP A 94 -12.96 -2.63 -17.62
N PRO A 95 -12.78 -2.79 -16.30
CA PRO A 95 -13.45 -3.86 -15.55
C PRO A 95 -14.98 -3.77 -15.61
N GLU A 96 -15.54 -2.55 -15.75
CA GLU A 96 -16.99 -2.37 -15.85
C GLU A 96 -17.56 -2.88 -17.18
N LYS A 97 -16.71 -3.07 -18.22
CA LYS A 97 -17.12 -3.47 -19.56
C LYS A 97 -16.77 -4.89 -19.92
N ILE A 98 -15.58 -5.36 -19.50
CA ILE A 98 -15.05 -6.64 -20.01
C ILE A 98 -14.80 -7.69 -18.93
N LYS A 99 -14.99 -7.37 -17.65
CA LYS A 99 -14.78 -8.34 -16.57
C LYS A 99 -15.90 -9.40 -16.62
N THR A 100 -15.50 -10.64 -16.88
CA THR A 100 -16.39 -11.81 -16.87
C THR A 100 -15.79 -12.92 -16.01
N GLU A 101 -16.62 -13.90 -15.63
CA GLU A 101 -16.15 -15.08 -14.90
C GLU A 101 -15.10 -15.85 -15.71
N GLU A 102 -15.33 -16.04 -17.00
CA GLU A 102 -14.43 -16.75 -17.92
C GLU A 102 -13.05 -16.06 -18.00
N LEU A 103 -13.03 -14.71 -18.01
CA LEU A 103 -11.78 -13.94 -17.99
C LEU A 103 -11.01 -14.17 -16.68
N LEU A 104 -11.69 -14.12 -15.54
CA LEU A 104 -11.08 -14.35 -14.23
C LEU A 104 -10.58 -15.79 -14.06
N LEU A 105 -11.30 -16.80 -14.56
CA LEU A 105 -10.84 -18.19 -14.60
C LEU A 105 -9.61 -18.35 -15.50
N ALA A 106 -9.60 -17.73 -16.68
CA ALA A 106 -8.43 -17.74 -17.56
C ALA A 106 -7.21 -17.11 -16.86
N TYR A 107 -7.39 -15.97 -16.18
CA TYR A 107 -6.35 -15.37 -15.37
C TYR A 107 -5.85 -16.31 -14.26
N GLY A 108 -6.76 -16.98 -13.56
CA GLY A 108 -6.42 -17.98 -12.53
C GLY A 108 -5.53 -19.10 -13.07
N ARG A 109 -5.81 -19.62 -14.26
CA ARG A 109 -4.96 -20.64 -14.92
C ARG A 109 -3.54 -20.13 -15.22
N PHE A 110 -3.40 -18.87 -15.65
CA PHE A 110 -2.06 -18.28 -15.87
C PHE A 110 -1.29 -18.14 -14.55
N VAL A 111 -1.93 -17.66 -13.47
CA VAL A 111 -1.28 -17.62 -12.15
C VAL A 111 -0.90 -19.02 -11.68
N ALA A 112 -1.79 -20.01 -11.82
CA ALA A 112 -1.53 -21.39 -11.46
C ALA A 112 -0.33 -22.01 -12.19
N SER A 113 -0.13 -21.64 -13.47
CA SER A 113 0.99 -22.12 -14.28
C SER A 113 2.37 -21.68 -13.75
N LEU A 114 2.42 -20.67 -12.90
CA LEU A 114 3.66 -20.21 -12.25
C LEU A 114 4.08 -21.09 -11.06
N GLY A 115 3.31 -22.13 -10.73
CA GLY A 115 3.69 -23.13 -9.75
C GLY A 115 3.89 -22.61 -8.32
N GLY A 116 3.22 -21.49 -7.96
CA GLY A 116 3.33 -20.87 -6.65
C GLY A 116 4.45 -19.83 -6.51
N ARG A 117 5.16 -19.50 -7.57
CA ARG A 117 6.14 -18.41 -7.55
C ARG A 117 5.47 -17.03 -7.34
N TYR A 118 4.21 -16.90 -7.73
CA TYR A 118 3.39 -15.72 -7.52
C TYR A 118 2.08 -16.07 -6.83
N VAL A 119 1.73 -15.29 -5.82
CA VAL A 119 0.47 -15.33 -5.08
C VAL A 119 -0.28 -14.04 -5.39
N THR A 120 -1.51 -14.17 -5.87
CA THR A 120 -2.36 -13.04 -6.23
C THR A 120 -3.33 -12.66 -5.11
N ALA A 121 -3.74 -11.40 -5.10
CA ALA A 121 -4.75 -10.82 -4.21
C ALA A 121 -5.57 -9.74 -4.95
N CYS A 122 -6.51 -9.09 -4.25
CA CYS A 122 -7.24 -7.94 -4.78
C CYS A 122 -6.34 -6.71 -4.94
N ASP A 123 -6.68 -5.85 -5.89
CA ASP A 123 -6.21 -4.48 -6.05
C ASP A 123 -7.29 -3.65 -6.79
N VAL A 124 -6.96 -2.46 -7.25
CA VAL A 124 -7.87 -1.60 -8.04
C VAL A 124 -8.52 -2.39 -9.18
N GLY A 125 -9.82 -2.29 -9.30
CA GLY A 125 -10.62 -2.97 -10.34
C GLY A 125 -10.89 -4.45 -10.08
N THR A 126 -10.31 -5.06 -9.02
CA THR A 126 -10.64 -6.42 -8.57
C THR A 126 -11.12 -6.41 -7.11
N TYR A 127 -11.98 -7.34 -6.78
CA TYR A 127 -12.65 -7.43 -5.48
C TYR A 127 -12.58 -8.85 -4.91
N VAL A 128 -13.00 -9.00 -3.66
CA VAL A 128 -13.04 -10.29 -2.95
C VAL A 128 -13.76 -11.36 -3.78
N ALA A 129 -14.94 -11.05 -4.36
CA ALA A 129 -15.68 -11.98 -5.18
C ALA A 129 -14.92 -12.42 -6.46
N ASP A 130 -14.10 -11.52 -7.04
CA ASP A 130 -13.27 -11.86 -8.19
C ASP A 130 -12.15 -12.85 -7.78
N MET A 131 -11.58 -12.69 -6.60
CA MET A 131 -10.58 -13.63 -6.07
C MET A 131 -11.18 -14.98 -5.73
N ASP A 132 -12.44 -15.05 -5.28
CA ASP A 132 -13.16 -16.32 -5.13
C ASP A 132 -13.29 -17.07 -6.46
N VAL A 133 -13.54 -16.36 -7.56
CA VAL A 133 -13.57 -16.95 -8.90
C VAL A 133 -12.18 -17.44 -9.33
N VAL A 134 -11.14 -16.58 -9.19
CA VAL A 134 -9.75 -16.92 -9.53
C VAL A 134 -9.27 -18.15 -8.75
N ALA A 135 -9.65 -18.26 -7.47
CA ALA A 135 -9.29 -19.37 -6.59
C ALA A 135 -9.80 -20.73 -7.05
N ARG A 136 -10.83 -20.78 -7.88
CA ARG A 136 -11.35 -22.06 -8.47
C ARG A 136 -10.33 -22.71 -9.40
N GLU A 137 -9.45 -21.93 -10.02
CA GLU A 137 -8.39 -22.41 -10.91
C GLU A 137 -6.98 -22.29 -10.28
N CYS A 138 -6.82 -21.51 -9.19
CA CYS A 138 -5.53 -21.22 -8.63
C CYS A 138 -5.54 -21.19 -7.10
N ARG A 139 -4.91 -22.18 -6.47
CA ARG A 139 -4.77 -22.22 -5.00
C ARG A 139 -3.90 -21.10 -4.40
N TRP A 140 -3.07 -20.45 -5.22
CA TRP A 140 -2.20 -19.33 -4.81
C TRP A 140 -2.94 -17.99 -4.99
N THR A 141 -4.16 -17.93 -4.44
CA THR A 141 -5.04 -16.76 -4.46
C THR A 141 -5.45 -16.42 -3.04
N THR A 142 -5.28 -15.17 -2.66
CA THR A 142 -5.65 -14.61 -1.35
C THR A 142 -6.56 -13.40 -1.54
N GLY A 143 -7.04 -12.78 -0.45
CA GLY A 143 -8.03 -11.72 -0.51
C GLY A 143 -9.42 -12.26 -0.84
N ARG A 144 -9.70 -13.50 -0.43
CA ARG A 144 -10.97 -14.19 -0.65
C ARG A 144 -11.99 -13.86 0.43
N SER A 145 -13.23 -14.24 0.17
CA SER A 145 -14.29 -14.11 1.17
C SER A 145 -14.09 -15.06 2.35
N PRO A 146 -14.59 -14.71 3.55
CA PRO A 146 -14.52 -15.59 4.72
C PRO A 146 -15.19 -16.95 4.48
N GLU A 147 -16.29 -16.97 3.72
CA GLU A 147 -17.03 -18.20 3.35
C GLU A 147 -16.14 -19.17 2.53
N ASN A 148 -15.17 -18.61 1.80
CA ASN A 148 -14.23 -19.37 0.98
C ASN A 148 -12.84 -19.51 1.66
N GLY A 149 -12.76 -19.25 2.97
CA GLY A 149 -11.54 -19.40 3.77
C GLY A 149 -10.55 -18.23 3.65
N GLY A 150 -11.01 -17.09 3.16
CA GLY A 150 -10.25 -15.84 3.13
C GLY A 150 -10.42 -15.00 4.39
N ALA A 151 -9.71 -13.88 4.43
CA ALA A 151 -9.73 -12.95 5.57
C ALA A 151 -10.74 -11.79 5.39
N GLY A 152 -11.37 -11.67 4.23
CA GLY A 152 -12.30 -10.58 3.94
C GLY A 152 -11.66 -9.20 3.87
N ASP A 153 -12.35 -8.19 4.43
CA ASP A 153 -11.92 -6.79 4.36
C ASP A 153 -10.67 -6.54 5.23
N SER A 154 -9.59 -6.12 4.61
CA SER A 154 -8.30 -5.84 5.26
C SER A 154 -8.19 -4.42 5.86
N SER A 155 -9.23 -3.60 5.75
CA SER A 155 -9.18 -2.19 6.17
C SER A 155 -8.95 -2.01 7.67
N VAL A 156 -9.44 -2.92 8.51
CA VAL A 156 -9.25 -2.88 9.97
C VAL A 156 -7.76 -2.97 10.34
N LEU A 157 -7.05 -3.96 9.80
CA LEU A 157 -5.62 -4.12 10.08
C LEU A 157 -4.76 -3.08 9.38
N THR A 158 -5.18 -2.58 8.22
CA THR A 158 -4.52 -1.44 7.58
C THR A 158 -4.60 -0.19 8.47
N ALA A 159 -5.78 0.15 8.98
CA ALA A 159 -5.96 1.27 9.89
C ALA A 159 -5.16 1.11 11.18
N PHE A 160 -5.12 -0.11 11.74
CA PHE A 160 -4.31 -0.41 12.91
C PHE A 160 -2.81 -0.23 12.66
N GLY A 161 -2.31 -0.64 11.48
CA GLY A 161 -0.91 -0.42 11.08
C GLY A 161 -0.56 1.07 11.00
N VAL A 162 -1.42 1.88 10.35
CA VAL A 162 -1.25 3.34 10.28
C VAL A 162 -1.25 3.96 11.68
N PHE A 163 -2.15 3.54 12.56
CA PHE A 163 -2.19 3.98 13.94
C PHE A 163 -0.88 3.65 14.67
N GLN A 164 -0.28 2.47 14.47
CA GLN A 164 1.03 2.13 15.03
C GLN A 164 2.16 3.03 14.47
N GLY A 165 2.12 3.35 13.17
CA GLY A 165 3.04 4.30 12.55
C GLY A 165 2.92 5.71 13.14
N MET A 166 1.70 6.18 13.42
CA MET A 166 1.48 7.48 14.09
C MET A 166 2.04 7.48 15.51
N ARG A 167 1.81 6.40 16.27
CA ARG A 167 2.36 6.25 17.62
C ARG A 167 3.90 6.25 17.62
N ALA A 168 4.51 5.59 16.64
CA ALA A 168 5.96 5.62 16.45
C ALA A 168 6.47 7.02 16.11
N SER A 169 5.74 7.75 15.26
CA SER A 169 6.07 9.13 14.92
C SER A 169 5.97 10.06 16.15
N ALA A 170 4.94 9.88 16.97
CA ALA A 170 4.77 10.61 18.23
C ALA A 170 5.90 10.30 19.21
N GLN A 171 6.24 9.03 19.40
CA GLN A 171 7.39 8.61 20.20
C GLN A 171 8.70 9.23 19.73
N HIS A 172 8.90 9.29 18.42
CA HIS A 172 10.13 9.86 17.82
C HIS A 172 10.25 11.37 18.04
N LEU A 173 9.17 12.13 17.83
CA LEU A 173 9.18 13.59 17.87
C LEU A 173 8.96 14.16 19.28
N TRP A 174 8.08 13.55 20.07
CA TRP A 174 7.62 14.09 21.35
C TRP A 174 8.00 13.23 22.56
N GLY A 175 8.58 12.04 22.32
CA GLY A 175 9.03 11.15 23.39
C GLY A 175 7.91 10.36 24.08
N ASP A 176 6.67 10.46 23.59
CA ASP A 176 5.51 9.75 24.10
C ASP A 176 4.74 9.11 22.91
N PRO A 177 4.44 7.80 22.92
CA PRO A 177 3.72 7.14 21.85
C PRO A 177 2.20 7.37 21.90
N THR A 178 1.65 8.06 22.90
CA THR A 178 0.24 8.41 22.95
C THR A 178 -0.08 9.56 21.98
N LEU A 179 -1.24 9.49 21.34
CA LEU A 179 -1.75 10.57 20.51
C LEU A 179 -2.70 11.50 21.27
N ARG A 180 -2.82 11.33 22.59
CA ARG A 180 -3.69 12.12 23.45
C ARG A 180 -3.39 13.61 23.33
N GLY A 181 -4.41 14.39 22.99
CA GLY A 181 -4.32 15.83 22.83
C GLY A 181 -3.59 16.30 21.56
N LEU A 182 -3.10 15.39 20.71
CA LEU A 182 -2.59 15.73 19.38
C LEU A 182 -3.75 15.93 18.42
N LYS A 183 -3.64 16.96 17.56
CA LYS A 183 -4.62 17.23 16.51
C LYS A 183 -4.26 16.46 15.25
N VAL A 184 -5.13 15.56 14.82
CA VAL A 184 -4.93 14.68 13.66
C VAL A 184 -5.97 14.98 12.58
N GLY A 185 -5.49 15.33 11.38
CA GLY A 185 -6.32 15.56 10.20
C GLY A 185 -6.38 14.33 9.32
N VAL A 186 -7.57 13.75 9.10
CA VAL A 186 -7.77 12.57 8.26
C VAL A 186 -8.47 12.96 6.97
N ALA A 187 -7.76 12.88 5.84
CA ALA A 187 -8.29 13.14 4.50
C ALA A 187 -8.73 11.82 3.85
N GLY A 188 -10.03 11.58 3.82
CA GLY A 188 -10.65 10.33 3.39
C GLY A 188 -11.06 9.43 4.55
N VAL A 189 -12.37 9.35 4.80
CA VAL A 189 -12.97 8.51 5.86
C VAL A 189 -13.79 7.35 5.25
N GLY A 190 -13.23 6.74 4.21
CA GLY A 190 -13.71 5.52 3.60
C GLY A 190 -13.47 4.28 4.49
N LYS A 191 -13.20 3.12 3.86
CA LYS A 191 -13.03 1.85 4.59
C LYS A 191 -11.92 1.89 5.63
N VAL A 192 -10.74 2.40 5.29
CA VAL A 192 -9.59 2.48 6.20
C VAL A 192 -9.72 3.68 7.15
N GLY A 193 -9.99 4.88 6.60
CA GLY A 193 -10.00 6.12 7.39
C GLY A 193 -10.99 6.10 8.55
N ARG A 194 -12.16 5.50 8.39
CA ARG A 194 -13.15 5.37 9.50
C ARG A 194 -12.59 4.58 10.69
N HIS A 195 -11.91 3.46 10.45
CA HIS A 195 -11.29 2.66 11.52
C HIS A 195 -10.09 3.38 12.12
N LEU A 196 -9.37 4.17 11.33
CA LEU A 196 -8.31 5.01 11.86
C LEU A 196 -8.86 6.06 12.82
N VAL A 197 -9.98 6.73 12.47
CA VAL A 197 -10.67 7.69 13.35
C VAL A 197 -11.06 7.03 14.69
N GLU A 198 -11.60 5.81 14.67
CA GLU A 198 -11.94 5.06 15.88
C GLU A 198 -10.71 4.82 16.78
N HIS A 199 -9.55 4.45 16.20
CA HIS A 199 -8.30 4.29 16.95
C HIS A 199 -7.81 5.61 17.56
N LEU A 200 -7.86 6.70 16.78
CA LEU A 200 -7.43 8.03 17.22
C LEU A 200 -8.25 8.55 18.38
N LEU A 201 -9.58 8.48 18.28
CA LEU A 201 -10.49 8.92 19.35
C LEU A 201 -10.31 8.08 20.61
N LYS A 202 -10.14 6.77 20.48
CA LYS A 202 -9.88 5.88 21.62
C LYS A 202 -8.57 6.20 22.34
N ASP A 203 -7.56 6.68 21.62
CA ASP A 203 -6.27 7.10 22.21
C ASP A 203 -6.32 8.53 22.76
N GLY A 204 -7.40 9.29 22.48
CA GLY A 204 -7.65 10.64 23.00
C GLY A 204 -7.13 11.77 22.11
N ALA A 205 -6.95 11.52 20.80
CA ALA A 205 -6.59 12.54 19.84
C ALA A 205 -7.77 13.47 19.52
N GLU A 206 -7.47 14.72 19.15
CA GLU A 206 -8.41 15.65 18.52
C GLU A 206 -8.46 15.37 17.03
N VAL A 207 -9.62 14.98 16.48
CA VAL A 207 -9.72 14.54 15.09
C VAL A 207 -10.47 15.56 14.24
N VAL A 208 -9.88 15.91 13.10
CA VAL A 208 -10.50 16.70 12.02
C VAL A 208 -10.57 15.84 10.77
N ILE A 209 -11.73 15.73 10.14
CA ILE A 209 -11.92 14.88 8.97
C ILE A 209 -12.34 15.68 7.75
N THR A 210 -12.09 15.12 6.56
CA THR A 210 -12.73 15.50 5.31
C THR A 210 -12.88 14.29 4.38
N ASP A 211 -13.91 14.28 3.56
CA ASP A 211 -14.12 13.31 2.48
C ASP A 211 -14.93 13.98 1.38
N VAL A 212 -14.72 13.57 0.13
CA VAL A 212 -15.51 14.05 -1.02
C VAL A 212 -16.96 13.54 -1.00
N ARG A 213 -17.26 12.52 -0.20
CA ARG A 213 -18.58 11.93 -0.03
C ARG A 213 -19.19 12.34 1.30
N ASP A 214 -20.21 13.17 1.26
CA ASP A 214 -20.95 13.63 2.45
C ASP A 214 -21.47 12.48 3.31
N GLU A 215 -21.85 11.37 2.70
CA GLU A 215 -22.30 10.17 3.44
C GLU A 215 -21.21 9.60 4.34
N SER A 216 -19.94 9.58 3.86
CA SER A 216 -18.80 9.11 4.66
C SER A 216 -18.57 10.02 5.87
N VAL A 217 -18.67 11.32 5.68
CA VAL A 217 -18.54 12.33 6.76
C VAL A 217 -19.68 12.18 7.76
N ARG A 218 -20.93 12.13 7.29
CA ARG A 218 -22.11 11.97 8.17
C ARG A 218 -22.03 10.71 9.03
N ARG A 219 -21.61 9.58 8.48
CA ARG A 219 -21.44 8.34 9.23
C ARG A 219 -20.50 8.50 10.41
N ILE A 220 -19.43 9.25 10.28
CA ILE A 220 -18.48 9.51 11.39
C ILE A 220 -19.10 10.47 12.41
N THR A 221 -19.66 11.59 11.96
CA THR A 221 -20.16 12.64 12.86
C THR A 221 -21.43 12.23 13.62
N GLU A 222 -22.24 11.32 13.08
CA GLU A 222 -23.37 10.72 13.78
C GLU A 222 -22.93 9.82 14.95
N LEU A 223 -21.83 9.10 14.79
CA LEU A 223 -21.25 8.22 15.83
C LEU A 223 -20.34 8.99 16.80
N HIS A 224 -19.69 10.03 16.33
CA HIS A 224 -18.66 10.80 17.02
C HIS A 224 -18.87 12.30 16.81
N PRO A 225 -19.85 12.90 17.52
CA PRO A 225 -20.18 14.34 17.37
C PRO A 225 -19.04 15.29 17.73
N GLU A 226 -18.03 14.80 18.47
CA GLU A 226 -16.82 15.55 18.83
C GLU A 226 -15.84 15.74 17.67
N VAL A 227 -15.98 14.99 16.58
CA VAL A 227 -15.09 15.08 15.42
C VAL A 227 -15.39 16.35 14.62
N ALA A 228 -14.36 17.17 14.41
CA ALA A 228 -14.47 18.35 13.58
C ALA A 228 -14.42 17.99 12.08
N VAL A 229 -15.09 18.80 11.25
CA VAL A 229 -15.15 18.58 9.79
C VAL A 229 -14.53 19.79 9.08
N ALA A 230 -13.53 19.54 8.23
CA ALA A 230 -13.02 20.52 7.30
C ALA A 230 -13.80 20.47 5.97
N ALA A 231 -13.99 21.62 5.33
CA ALA A 231 -14.75 21.72 4.09
C ALA A 231 -14.16 20.88 2.94
N ASP A 232 -12.83 20.82 2.89
CA ASP A 232 -12.08 20.08 1.89
C ASP A 232 -10.65 19.78 2.39
N THR A 233 -9.87 19.04 1.59
CA THR A 233 -8.48 18.73 1.89
C THR A 233 -7.60 19.97 1.97
N ALA A 234 -7.85 20.97 1.14
CA ALA A 234 -7.09 22.22 1.12
C ALA A 234 -7.26 23.02 2.43
N THR A 235 -8.44 22.98 3.02
CA THR A 235 -8.75 23.53 4.33
C THR A 235 -8.13 22.71 5.44
N LEU A 236 -8.25 21.38 5.35
CA LEU A 236 -7.73 20.45 6.36
C LEU A 236 -6.22 20.63 6.56
N ILE A 237 -5.43 20.64 5.48
CA ILE A 237 -3.96 20.73 5.56
C ILE A 237 -3.46 22.07 6.08
N ARG A 238 -4.31 23.11 6.10
CA ARG A 238 -4.03 24.45 6.65
C ARG A 238 -4.58 24.64 8.06
N THR A 239 -5.18 23.61 8.64
CA THR A 239 -5.72 23.69 10.00
C THR A 239 -4.63 24.11 10.98
N GLU A 240 -4.88 25.14 11.76
CA GLU A 240 -3.93 25.64 12.77
C GLU A 240 -3.72 24.60 13.88
N GLY A 241 -2.47 24.40 14.26
CA GLY A 241 -2.11 23.43 15.29
C GLY A 241 -2.27 21.96 14.87
N LEU A 242 -2.33 21.68 13.58
CA LEU A 242 -2.35 20.30 13.08
C LEU A 242 -0.99 19.63 13.40
N ASP A 243 -1.02 18.55 14.17
CA ASP A 243 0.19 17.80 14.50
C ASP A 243 0.47 16.70 13.48
N ILE A 244 -0.56 15.95 13.07
CA ILE A 244 -0.43 14.83 12.14
C ILE A 244 -1.44 14.99 11.00
N TYR A 245 -0.97 14.84 9.75
CA TYR A 245 -1.79 14.73 8.56
C TYR A 245 -1.82 13.29 8.07
N ALA A 246 -3.02 12.74 7.89
CA ALA A 246 -3.26 11.38 7.44
C ALA A 246 -3.97 11.34 6.08
N PRO A 247 -3.25 11.32 4.95
CA PRO A 247 -3.87 11.04 3.66
C PRO A 247 -4.36 9.58 3.61
N CYS A 248 -5.68 9.39 3.50
CA CYS A 248 -6.34 8.07 3.49
C CYS A 248 -7.23 7.85 2.25
N ALA A 249 -7.12 8.70 1.23
CA ALA A 249 -7.91 8.63 -0.01
C ALA A 249 -7.03 8.22 -1.22
N LEU A 250 -6.58 9.19 -1.99
CA LEU A 250 -5.85 8.95 -3.24
C LEU A 250 -4.34 9.17 -3.07
N GLY A 251 -3.56 8.58 -3.98
CA GLY A 251 -2.13 8.87 -4.13
C GLY A 251 -1.87 10.31 -4.59
N GLY A 252 -0.60 10.75 -4.54
CA GLY A 252 -0.19 12.09 -4.94
C GLY A 252 -0.72 13.23 -4.05
N ALA A 253 -1.18 12.89 -2.84
CA ALA A 253 -1.70 13.87 -1.87
C ALA A 253 -0.65 14.87 -1.41
N LEU A 254 0.62 14.48 -1.45
CA LEU A 254 1.78 15.31 -1.15
C LEU A 254 2.46 15.68 -2.46
N ASN A 255 2.44 16.95 -2.79
CA ASN A 255 2.93 17.50 -4.06
C ASN A 255 3.38 18.95 -3.88
N ASP A 256 3.84 19.58 -4.98
CA ASP A 256 4.37 20.94 -4.99
C ASP A 256 3.36 22.01 -4.53
N ASP A 257 2.06 21.74 -4.61
CA ASP A 257 1.02 22.66 -4.15
C ASP A 257 0.65 22.45 -2.67
N THR A 258 0.65 21.21 -2.20
CA THR A 258 0.15 20.84 -0.87
C THR A 258 1.24 20.95 0.20
N VAL A 259 2.47 20.53 -0.10
CA VAL A 259 3.57 20.55 0.86
C VAL A 259 3.89 21.98 1.35
N PRO A 260 3.95 23.02 0.51
CA PRO A 260 4.25 24.38 0.98
C PRO A 260 3.29 24.96 2.01
N VAL A 261 2.04 24.49 2.01
CA VAL A 261 0.95 25.00 2.87
C VAL A 261 0.54 24.06 3.99
N LEU A 262 1.13 22.86 4.03
CA LEU A 262 0.86 21.88 5.08
C LEU A 262 1.37 22.36 6.43
N THR A 263 0.51 22.39 7.44
CA THR A 263 0.85 22.86 8.80
C THR A 263 1.29 21.74 9.74
N ALA A 264 1.00 20.48 9.39
CA ALA A 264 1.33 19.31 10.19
C ALA A 264 2.85 19.11 10.36
N LYS A 265 3.25 18.56 11.51
CA LYS A 265 4.62 18.15 11.80
C LYS A 265 4.94 16.73 11.34
N VAL A 266 3.91 15.92 11.16
CA VAL A 266 4.00 14.53 10.72
C VAL A 266 3.03 14.27 9.57
N VAL A 267 3.48 13.49 8.60
CA VAL A 267 2.59 12.83 7.64
C VAL A 267 2.65 11.32 7.89
N CYS A 268 1.49 10.73 8.19
CA CYS A 268 1.34 9.30 8.38
C CYS A 268 -0.10 8.89 8.02
N GLY A 269 -0.29 8.25 6.88
CA GLY A 269 -1.63 7.93 6.35
C GLY A 269 -1.69 6.60 5.61
N ALA A 270 -2.91 6.20 5.24
CA ALA A 270 -3.19 4.89 4.65
C ALA A 270 -3.08 4.86 3.12
N ALA A 271 -3.14 6.00 2.44
CA ALA A 271 -3.08 6.06 0.98
C ALA A 271 -1.74 5.49 0.47
N ASN A 272 -1.78 4.76 -0.64
CA ASN A 272 -0.56 4.34 -1.32
C ASN A 272 -0.02 5.48 -2.20
N ASN A 273 1.28 5.51 -2.46
CA ASN A 273 1.94 6.48 -3.34
C ASN A 273 1.59 7.92 -2.97
N GLN A 274 1.73 8.26 -1.68
CA GLN A 274 1.36 9.58 -1.17
C GLN A 274 2.20 10.70 -1.78
N LEU A 275 3.48 10.45 -2.06
CA LEU A 275 4.40 11.38 -2.71
C LEU A 275 4.13 11.40 -4.22
N ALA A 276 3.84 12.56 -4.79
CA ALA A 276 3.59 12.71 -6.23
C ALA A 276 4.84 12.43 -7.08
N HIS A 277 6.02 12.72 -6.55
CA HIS A 277 7.32 12.45 -7.16
C HIS A 277 8.42 12.36 -6.08
N PRO A 278 9.61 11.81 -6.39
CA PRO A 278 10.67 11.59 -5.39
C PRO A 278 11.18 12.87 -4.69
N GLY A 279 11.08 14.04 -5.33
CA GLY A 279 11.50 15.32 -4.76
C GLY A 279 10.69 15.75 -3.54
N VAL A 280 9.41 15.34 -3.47
CA VAL A 280 8.48 15.73 -2.39
C VAL A 280 8.99 15.33 -1.01
N GLU A 281 9.69 14.22 -0.89
CA GLU A 281 10.24 13.80 0.41
C GLU A 281 11.30 14.77 0.92
N LYS A 282 12.12 15.29 0.01
CA LYS A 282 13.09 16.33 0.35
C LYS A 282 12.40 17.62 0.78
N ASP A 283 11.34 18.02 0.10
CA ASP A 283 10.58 19.23 0.42
C ASP A 283 9.92 19.13 1.80
N LEU A 284 9.43 17.97 2.18
CA LEU A 284 8.94 17.70 3.54
C LEU A 284 10.07 17.83 4.56
N ALA A 285 11.23 17.22 4.28
CA ALA A 285 12.41 17.29 5.18
C ALA A 285 12.92 18.72 5.35
N ASP A 286 13.02 19.50 4.28
CA ASP A 286 13.43 20.91 4.30
C ASP A 286 12.49 21.77 5.18
N ARG A 287 11.22 21.35 5.33
CA ARG A 287 10.23 21.96 6.21
C ARG A 287 10.16 21.32 7.60
N SER A 288 11.06 20.39 7.91
CA SER A 288 11.06 19.64 9.18
C SER A 288 9.75 18.88 9.43
N ILE A 289 9.10 18.42 8.35
CA ILE A 289 7.92 17.57 8.42
C ILE A 289 8.36 16.11 8.33
N LEU A 290 8.09 15.34 9.39
CA LEU A 290 8.42 13.92 9.42
C LEU A 290 7.45 13.12 8.54
N TYR A 291 7.99 12.37 7.58
CA TYR A 291 7.22 11.46 6.75
C TYR A 291 7.38 10.01 7.22
N ALA A 292 6.28 9.37 7.60
CA ALA A 292 6.25 7.92 7.84
C ALA A 292 5.92 7.22 6.51
N PRO A 293 6.84 6.41 5.94
CA PRO A 293 6.67 5.84 4.61
C PRO A 293 5.37 5.04 4.49
N ASP A 294 4.55 5.38 3.50
CA ASP A 294 3.19 4.86 3.36
C ASP A 294 3.13 3.33 3.25
N TYR A 295 4.00 2.74 2.43
CA TYR A 295 4.05 1.30 2.21
C TYR A 295 4.45 0.50 3.45
N VAL A 296 5.05 1.16 4.46
CA VAL A 296 5.37 0.57 5.76
C VAL A 296 4.16 0.64 6.69
N VAL A 297 3.61 1.85 6.89
CA VAL A 297 2.55 2.05 7.88
C VAL A 297 1.22 1.43 7.44
N ASN A 298 0.94 1.36 6.14
CA ASN A 298 -0.29 0.75 5.62
C ASN A 298 -0.17 -0.77 5.36
N ALA A 299 0.92 -1.42 5.81
CA ALA A 299 1.19 -2.83 5.54
C ALA A 299 0.25 -3.82 6.24
N GLY A 300 -0.65 -3.36 7.12
CA GLY A 300 -1.63 -4.23 7.79
C GLY A 300 -2.46 -5.07 6.82
N GLY A 301 -2.83 -4.50 5.68
CA GLY A 301 -3.59 -5.22 4.64
C GLY A 301 -2.81 -6.38 4.01
N VAL A 302 -1.56 -6.18 3.65
CA VAL A 302 -0.74 -7.25 3.07
C VAL A 302 -0.38 -8.32 4.10
N ILE A 303 -0.23 -7.95 5.38
CA ILE A 303 -0.07 -8.92 6.48
C ILE A 303 -1.28 -9.84 6.56
N GLN A 304 -2.49 -9.29 6.44
CA GLN A 304 -3.73 -10.06 6.48
C GLN A 304 -3.84 -11.04 5.32
N VAL A 305 -3.62 -10.59 4.08
CA VAL A 305 -3.74 -11.47 2.91
C VAL A 305 -2.63 -12.51 2.84
N ALA A 306 -1.44 -12.22 3.33
CA ALA A 306 -0.36 -13.21 3.45
C ALA A 306 -0.70 -14.34 4.42
N ASP A 307 -1.40 -14.03 5.50
CA ASP A 307 -1.77 -14.98 6.53
C ASP A 307 -2.82 -16.01 6.05
N GLU A 308 -3.63 -15.65 5.05
CA GLU A 308 -4.61 -16.57 4.44
C GLU A 308 -3.97 -17.86 3.92
N LEU A 309 -2.72 -17.81 3.46
CA LEU A 309 -1.99 -18.98 2.95
C LEU A 309 -1.77 -20.06 4.01
N HIS A 310 -1.87 -19.71 5.28
CA HIS A 310 -1.66 -20.59 6.43
C HIS A 310 -2.94 -20.78 7.28
N GLY A 311 -4.10 -20.39 6.73
CA GLY A 311 -5.36 -20.28 7.47
C GLY A 311 -5.37 -19.00 8.31
N PHE A 312 -6.25 -18.07 7.93
CA PHE A 312 -6.34 -16.76 8.53
C PHE A 312 -6.58 -16.79 10.04
N ASP A 313 -5.76 -16.02 10.78
CA ASP A 313 -5.93 -15.78 12.21
C ASP A 313 -5.74 -14.27 12.50
N PHE A 314 -6.80 -13.63 12.97
CA PHE A 314 -6.81 -12.19 13.20
C PHE A 314 -5.81 -11.75 14.28
N ASP A 315 -5.68 -12.51 15.38
CA ASP A 315 -4.80 -12.14 16.47
C ASP A 315 -3.32 -12.26 16.08
N ARG A 316 -2.98 -13.29 15.30
CA ARG A 316 -1.65 -13.45 14.70
C ARG A 316 -1.31 -12.29 13.76
N CYS A 317 -2.26 -11.90 12.90
CA CYS A 317 -2.10 -10.74 12.02
C CYS A 317 -1.94 -9.45 12.79
N LYS A 318 -2.77 -9.23 13.81
CA LYS A 318 -2.71 -8.04 14.66
C LYS A 318 -1.40 -7.95 15.44
N ALA A 319 -0.91 -9.07 15.99
CA ALA A 319 0.39 -9.14 16.64
C ALA A 319 1.55 -8.81 15.67
N LYS A 320 1.45 -9.27 14.41
CA LYS A 320 2.42 -8.90 13.37
C LYS A 320 2.31 -7.42 12.97
N ALA A 321 1.10 -6.89 12.76
CA ALA A 321 0.87 -5.49 12.46
C ALA A 321 1.30 -4.53 13.59
N SER A 322 1.27 -4.98 14.86
CA SER A 322 1.80 -4.21 15.99
C SER A 322 3.28 -3.88 15.83
N LYS A 323 4.06 -4.73 15.14
CA LYS A 323 5.49 -4.51 14.90
C LYS A 323 5.77 -3.34 13.93
N ILE A 324 4.75 -2.81 13.26
CA ILE A 324 4.88 -1.59 12.45
C ILE A 324 5.39 -0.43 13.32
N PHE A 325 5.03 -0.37 14.60
CA PHE A 325 5.58 0.60 15.54
C PHE A 325 7.11 0.52 15.61
N ASP A 326 7.66 -0.65 15.94
CA ASP A 326 9.11 -0.83 16.07
C ASP A 326 9.84 -0.64 14.73
N THR A 327 9.25 -1.14 13.63
CA THR A 327 9.78 -0.97 12.29
C THR A 327 9.87 0.51 11.91
N THR A 328 8.84 1.30 12.20
CA THR A 328 8.82 2.73 11.91
C THR A 328 9.85 3.49 12.75
N LEU A 329 10.01 3.16 14.03
CA LEU A 329 11.08 3.73 14.87
C LEU A 329 12.47 3.38 14.34
N ALA A 330 12.70 2.13 13.90
CA ALA A 330 13.98 1.72 13.33
C ALA A 330 14.30 2.49 12.03
N ILE A 331 13.28 2.78 11.20
CA ILE A 331 13.43 3.62 10.01
C ILE A 331 13.88 5.03 10.39
N PHE A 332 13.22 5.65 11.36
CA PHE A 332 13.57 7.01 11.79
C PHE A 332 14.98 7.07 12.41
N ALA A 333 15.37 6.07 13.20
CA ALA A 333 16.72 5.96 13.73
C ALA A 333 17.75 5.86 12.59
N ARG A 334 17.52 4.96 11.65
CA ARG A 334 18.40 4.77 10.48
C ARG A 334 18.47 6.02 9.60
N ALA A 335 17.34 6.69 9.37
CA ALA A 335 17.28 7.95 8.61
C ALA A 335 18.16 9.02 9.25
N LYS A 336 18.08 9.15 10.58
CA LYS A 336 18.90 10.08 11.36
C LYS A 336 20.39 9.73 11.31
N ASP A 337 20.73 8.46 11.50
CA ASP A 337 22.13 7.98 11.55
C ASP A 337 22.82 8.13 10.18
N ASP A 338 22.10 7.84 9.09
CA ASP A 338 22.62 7.95 7.73
C ASP A 338 22.48 9.35 7.12
N GLY A 339 21.77 10.27 7.77
CA GLY A 339 21.48 11.62 7.24
C GLY A 339 20.65 11.60 5.95
N ILE A 340 19.70 10.68 5.85
CA ILE A 340 18.82 10.50 4.68
C ILE A 340 17.34 10.57 5.07
N PRO A 341 16.43 10.82 4.11
CA PRO A 341 15.00 10.81 4.38
C PRO A 341 14.48 9.41 4.81
N PRO A 342 13.35 9.35 5.57
CA PRO A 342 12.80 8.09 6.07
C PRO A 342 12.43 7.06 4.99
N ALA A 343 11.90 7.46 3.81
CA ALA A 343 11.59 6.51 2.76
C ALA A 343 12.86 5.89 2.17
N ALA A 344 13.92 6.69 1.98
CA ALA A 344 15.22 6.17 1.55
C ALA A 344 15.84 5.21 2.59
N ALA A 345 15.64 5.49 3.88
CA ALA A 345 16.09 4.57 4.94
C ALA A 345 15.31 3.26 4.93
N ALA A 346 13.99 3.32 4.74
CA ALA A 346 13.14 2.15 4.62
C ALA A 346 13.53 1.28 3.42
N ASP A 347 13.81 1.90 2.27
CA ASP A 347 14.27 1.20 1.07
C ASP A 347 15.59 0.46 1.34
N ARG A 348 16.58 1.11 1.97
CA ARG A 348 17.85 0.46 2.34
C ARG A 348 17.67 -0.73 3.28
N ILE A 349 16.78 -0.63 4.26
CA ILE A 349 16.47 -1.74 5.19
C ILE A 349 15.83 -2.90 4.42
N ALA A 350 14.89 -2.63 3.52
CA ALA A 350 14.24 -3.64 2.69
C ALA A 350 15.26 -4.35 1.76
N GLU A 351 16.13 -3.59 1.09
CA GLU A 351 17.18 -4.11 0.22
C GLU A 351 18.17 -4.99 0.99
N GLN A 352 18.60 -4.54 2.16
CA GLN A 352 19.49 -5.32 3.04
C GLN A 352 18.84 -6.66 3.41
N ARG A 353 17.57 -6.66 3.83
CA ARG A 353 16.84 -7.89 4.18
C ARG A 353 16.75 -8.85 2.99
N MET A 354 16.43 -8.35 1.79
CA MET A 354 16.37 -9.15 0.57
C MET A 354 17.78 -9.72 0.18
N ALA A 355 18.82 -8.90 0.31
CA ALA A 355 20.19 -9.33 0.00
C ALA A 355 20.72 -10.40 0.97
N GLU A 356 20.41 -10.30 2.26
CA GLU A 356 20.75 -11.29 3.27
C GLU A 356 20.04 -12.64 3.01
N ALA A 357 18.79 -12.61 2.58
CA ALA A 357 18.03 -13.83 2.25
C ALA A 357 18.58 -14.54 1.01
N ARG A 358 19.09 -13.82 0.01
CA ARG A 358 19.73 -14.42 -1.19
C ARG A 358 21.04 -15.15 -0.89
N ARG A 359 21.67 -14.89 0.26
CA ARG A 359 22.95 -15.51 0.67
C ARG A 359 22.78 -16.80 1.45
N ARG A 360 21.54 -17.10 1.87
CA ARG A 360 21.16 -18.34 2.59
C ARG A 360 20.73 -19.43 1.61
#